data_1ecbff4a7afc440158843184e0a5ea86
#
_entry.id   1ecbff4a7afc440158843184e0a5ea86
#
_cell.length_a   1.000
_cell.length_b   1.000
_cell.length_c   1.000
_cell.angle_alpha   90.00
_cell.angle_beta   90.00
_cell.angle_gamma   90.00
#
_symmetry.space_group_name_H-M   'P 1'
#
loop_
_entity.id
_entity.type
_entity.pdbx_description
1 polymer ?
#
loop_
_entity_poly.entity_id
_entity_poly.type
_entity_poly.pdbx_seq_one_letter_code
_entity_poly.pdbx_strand_id
1 'polypeptide(L)'
;MNAYEIDAYTVLLDGGQMTAMEISQVASVPYSKIYEVLNSLKQKGWVKSTESRPSKYYPVPPVEATAFTKLRLEEKYQSWEAAVSEELQPLYEKRELVERPDMLILRGQQAILSKLEDIVTKAAKEVMIAAPNFAKTILTLADPFMNALKKTVSVKLMVAGEAEEWAFLKKFTSISELRIREHMFGGGVIADGKEAMLILGEDKPSLVIWSNHVGLVGFAREYFQFLWDSSVKS
;
A
#
# COMPACT_ATOMS: atom_id res chain seq x y z
N MET A 1 -8.22 16.11 19.96
CA MET A 1 -8.92 17.09 20.82
C MET A 1 -9.73 18.04 19.95
N ASN A 2 -10.93 18.43 20.36
CA ASN A 2 -11.69 19.50 19.71
C ASN A 2 -11.34 20.87 20.32
N ALA A 3 -11.88 21.99 19.78
CA ALA A 3 -11.55 23.33 20.23
C ALA A 3 -11.82 23.54 21.73
N TYR A 4 -13.00 23.17 22.21
CA TYR A 4 -13.36 23.29 23.63
C TYR A 4 -12.47 22.46 24.55
N GLU A 5 -12.03 21.28 24.10
CA GLU A 5 -11.10 20.46 24.87
C GLU A 5 -9.72 21.12 24.98
N ILE A 6 -9.24 21.75 23.92
CA ILE A 6 -7.97 22.47 23.89
C ILE A 6 -8.06 23.65 24.85
N ASP A 7 -9.13 24.48 24.77
CA ASP A 7 -9.32 25.66 25.60
C ASP A 7 -9.39 25.28 27.07
N ALA A 8 -10.20 24.27 27.43
CA ALA A 8 -10.32 23.80 28.80
C ALA A 8 -9.00 23.24 29.37
N TYR A 9 -8.26 22.49 28.56
CA TYR A 9 -6.97 21.93 28.96
C TYR A 9 -5.89 23.02 29.15
N THR A 10 -5.83 24.00 28.23
CA THR A 10 -4.91 25.13 28.30
C THR A 10 -5.14 25.94 29.58
N VAL A 11 -6.41 26.23 29.91
CA VAL A 11 -6.78 26.92 31.15
C VAL A 11 -6.33 26.14 32.40
N LEU A 12 -6.44 24.81 32.38
CA LEU A 12 -5.97 23.97 33.47
C LEU A 12 -4.44 23.94 33.55
N LEU A 13 -3.71 24.04 32.48
CA LEU A 13 -2.24 24.14 32.50
C LEU A 13 -1.78 25.40 33.17
N ASP A 14 -2.47 26.54 32.97
CA ASP A 14 -2.15 27.82 33.58
C ASP A 14 -2.67 27.93 35.04
N GLY A 15 -3.91 27.47 35.28
CA GLY A 15 -4.60 27.65 36.55
C GLY A 15 -4.43 26.46 37.51
N GLY A 16 -3.87 25.35 37.08
CA GLY A 16 -3.66 24.17 37.91
C GLY A 16 -4.97 23.43 38.21
N GLN A 17 -5.37 23.40 39.47
CA GLN A 17 -6.55 22.69 39.95
C GLN A 17 -7.77 23.59 40.02
N MET A 18 -8.81 23.35 39.23
CA MET A 18 -10.00 24.18 39.11
C MET A 18 -11.29 23.36 39.11
N THR A 19 -12.41 23.97 39.50
CA THR A 19 -13.76 23.41 39.38
C THR A 19 -14.26 23.54 37.94
N ALA A 20 -15.29 22.77 37.59
CA ALA A 20 -15.91 22.87 36.26
C ALA A 20 -16.46 24.27 35.96
N MET A 21 -16.97 24.98 36.99
CA MET A 21 -17.48 26.32 36.85
C MET A 21 -16.39 27.34 36.54
N GLU A 22 -15.26 27.27 37.27
CA GLU A 22 -14.10 28.14 37.04
C GLU A 22 -13.52 27.93 35.63
N ILE A 23 -13.38 26.67 35.20
CA ILE A 23 -12.89 26.32 33.85
C ILE A 23 -13.84 26.88 32.81
N SER A 24 -15.17 26.69 32.96
CA SER A 24 -16.17 27.20 32.04
C SER A 24 -16.08 28.71 31.83
N GLN A 25 -15.85 29.45 32.93
CA GLN A 25 -15.75 30.92 32.87
C GLN A 25 -14.48 31.39 32.15
N VAL A 26 -13.34 30.78 32.46
CA VAL A 26 -12.05 31.20 31.90
C VAL A 26 -11.82 30.68 30.46
N ALA A 27 -12.20 29.43 30.17
CA ALA A 27 -12.01 28.80 28.88
C ALA A 27 -13.07 29.21 27.84
N SER A 28 -14.04 30.06 28.17
CA SER A 28 -15.15 30.42 27.29
C SER A 28 -15.95 29.20 26.77
N VAL A 29 -15.94 28.10 27.53
CA VAL A 29 -16.72 26.90 27.21
C VAL A 29 -18.10 27.02 27.86
N PRO A 30 -19.22 26.91 27.12
CA PRO A 30 -20.56 26.98 27.70
C PRO A 30 -20.74 26.00 28.87
N TYR A 31 -21.32 26.47 29.98
CA TYR A 31 -21.49 25.64 31.18
C TYR A 31 -22.28 24.36 30.92
N SER A 32 -23.22 24.40 29.99
CA SER A 32 -23.97 23.21 29.54
C SER A 32 -23.10 22.13 28.89
N LYS A 33 -21.90 22.48 28.39
CA LYS A 33 -20.98 21.58 27.70
C LYS A 33 -19.74 21.22 28.51
N ILE A 34 -19.43 21.96 29.58
CA ILE A 34 -18.16 21.79 30.29
C ILE A 34 -17.97 20.40 30.88
N TYR A 35 -19.04 19.79 31.39
CA TYR A 35 -18.96 18.44 31.95
C TYR A 35 -18.71 17.37 30.88
N GLU A 36 -19.28 17.53 29.71
CA GLU A 36 -19.02 16.66 28.55
C GLU A 36 -17.56 16.78 28.10
N VAL A 37 -17.05 18.00 27.99
CA VAL A 37 -15.67 18.32 27.63
C VAL A 37 -14.69 17.72 28.64
N LEU A 38 -14.91 17.94 29.94
CA LEU A 38 -14.05 17.42 31.00
C LEU A 38 -14.09 15.89 31.09
N ASN A 39 -15.26 15.27 30.89
CA ASN A 39 -15.36 13.82 30.81
C ASN A 39 -14.61 13.25 29.61
N SER A 40 -14.70 13.89 28.46
CA SER A 40 -13.94 13.49 27.28
C SER A 40 -12.44 13.61 27.48
N LEU A 41 -11.95 14.72 28.08
CA LEU A 41 -10.55 14.89 28.44
C LEU A 41 -10.07 13.84 29.45
N LYS A 42 -10.91 13.51 30.42
CA LYS A 42 -10.63 12.47 31.41
C LYS A 42 -10.52 11.09 30.77
N GLN A 43 -11.46 10.74 29.89
CA GLN A 43 -11.42 9.50 29.14
C GLN A 43 -10.19 9.39 28.22
N LYS A 44 -9.74 10.51 27.67
CA LYS A 44 -8.53 10.60 26.84
C LYS A 44 -7.23 10.62 27.67
N GLY A 45 -7.33 10.73 29.00
CA GLY A 45 -6.16 10.73 29.88
C GLY A 45 -5.45 12.08 29.98
N TRP A 46 -6.07 13.19 29.56
CA TRP A 46 -5.49 14.54 29.61
C TRP A 46 -5.80 15.28 30.91
N VAL A 47 -6.88 14.90 31.59
CA VAL A 47 -7.33 15.53 32.84
C VAL A 47 -7.67 14.45 33.84
N LYS A 48 -7.36 14.71 35.12
CA LYS A 48 -7.81 13.92 36.26
C LYS A 48 -8.75 14.74 37.11
N SER A 49 -9.56 14.09 37.97
CA SER A 49 -10.48 14.76 38.87
C SER A 49 -10.33 14.23 40.30
N THR A 50 -10.58 15.10 41.28
CA THR A 50 -10.69 14.71 42.70
C THR A 50 -12.08 14.12 43.00
N GLU A 51 -12.17 13.34 44.06
CA GLU A 51 -13.45 12.81 44.60
C GLU A 51 -14.17 13.78 45.53
N SER A 52 -13.62 15.00 45.72
CA SER A 52 -14.20 16.04 46.56
C SER A 52 -15.48 16.62 45.98
N ARG A 53 -16.29 17.25 46.83
CA ARG A 53 -17.46 18.02 46.39
C ARG A 53 -17.26 19.50 46.78
N PRO A 54 -17.21 20.43 45.82
CA PRO A 54 -17.25 20.21 44.37
C PRO A 54 -15.99 19.52 43.84
N SER A 55 -16.14 18.68 42.79
CA SER A 55 -15.01 18.01 42.13
C SER A 55 -14.11 19.05 41.46
N LYS A 56 -12.83 18.91 41.68
CA LYS A 56 -11.80 19.72 41.01
C LYS A 56 -11.08 18.90 39.94
N TYR A 57 -10.74 19.53 38.84
CA TYR A 57 -10.03 18.95 37.73
C TYR A 57 -8.62 19.53 37.68
N TYR A 58 -7.66 18.70 37.28
CA TYR A 58 -6.27 19.11 37.14
C TYR A 58 -5.65 18.46 35.89
N PRO A 59 -4.72 19.15 35.21
CA PRO A 59 -4.14 18.65 33.97
C PRO A 59 -3.14 17.53 34.27
N VAL A 60 -3.08 16.56 33.36
CA VAL A 60 -1.96 15.61 33.27
C VAL A 60 -0.86 16.29 32.45
N PRO A 61 0.43 16.14 32.80
CA PRO A 61 1.51 16.72 32.04
C PRO A 61 1.40 16.33 30.53
N PRO A 62 1.60 17.27 29.59
CA PRO A 62 1.40 16.99 28.15
C PRO A 62 2.17 15.77 27.62
N VAL A 63 3.40 15.58 28.09
CA VAL A 63 4.26 14.45 27.71
C VAL A 63 3.65 13.12 28.20
N GLU A 64 3.16 13.09 29.45
CA GLU A 64 2.52 11.90 30.03
C GLU A 64 1.20 11.58 29.32
N ALA A 65 0.36 12.60 29.12
CA ALA A 65 -0.91 12.44 28.39
C ALA A 65 -0.72 11.94 26.95
N THR A 66 0.33 12.41 26.28
CA THR A 66 0.69 11.96 24.92
C THR A 66 1.15 10.51 24.94
N ALA A 67 2.00 10.11 25.88
CA ALA A 67 2.46 8.73 26.04
C ALA A 67 1.29 7.77 26.30
N PHE A 68 0.36 8.16 27.19
CA PHE A 68 -0.86 7.38 27.46
C PHE A 68 -1.77 7.25 26.21
N THR A 69 -1.92 8.35 25.46
CA THR A 69 -2.70 8.34 24.21
C THR A 69 -2.08 7.41 23.17
N LYS A 70 -0.75 7.42 23.05
CA LYS A 70 -0.02 6.52 22.14
C LYS A 70 -0.25 5.06 22.51
N LEU A 71 -0.08 4.71 23.78
CA LEU A 71 -0.29 3.34 24.27
C LEU A 71 -1.71 2.83 23.94
N ARG A 72 -2.73 3.63 24.23
CA ARG A 72 -4.13 3.30 23.91
C ARG A 72 -4.39 3.13 22.42
N LEU A 73 -3.72 3.92 21.59
CA LEU A 73 -3.85 3.81 20.13
C LEU A 73 -3.20 2.52 19.63
N GLU A 74 -2.05 2.16 20.19
CA GLU A 74 -1.36 0.90 19.89
C GLU A 74 -2.20 -0.32 20.29
N GLU A 75 -2.78 -0.33 21.49
CA GLU A 75 -3.69 -1.40 21.94
C GLU A 75 -4.91 -1.54 21.03
N LYS A 76 -5.50 -0.40 20.65
CA LYS A 76 -6.65 -0.38 19.74
C LYS A 76 -6.30 -0.87 18.35
N TYR A 77 -5.12 -0.48 17.85
CA TYR A 77 -4.62 -0.95 16.57
C TYR A 77 -4.42 -2.48 16.58
N GLN A 78 -3.77 -3.01 17.61
CA GLN A 78 -3.58 -4.47 17.76
C GLN A 78 -4.91 -5.22 17.83
N SER A 79 -5.90 -4.68 18.55
CA SER A 79 -7.25 -5.25 18.60
C SER A 79 -7.93 -5.27 17.23
N TRP A 80 -7.76 -4.22 16.44
CA TRP A 80 -8.30 -4.18 15.07
C TRP A 80 -7.56 -5.15 14.13
N GLU A 81 -6.24 -5.22 14.24
CA GLU A 81 -5.43 -6.14 13.46
C GLU A 81 -5.80 -7.61 13.74
N ALA A 82 -6.00 -7.95 15.02
CA ALA A 82 -6.48 -9.27 15.42
C ALA A 82 -7.88 -9.58 14.84
N ALA A 83 -8.83 -8.64 14.99
CA ALA A 83 -10.18 -8.81 14.44
C ALA A 83 -10.18 -8.95 12.90
N VAL A 84 -9.34 -8.19 12.21
CA VAL A 84 -9.19 -8.32 10.75
C VAL A 84 -8.63 -9.70 10.39
N SER A 85 -7.55 -10.14 11.05
CA SER A 85 -6.89 -11.42 10.74
C SER A 85 -7.74 -12.62 11.12
N GLU A 86 -8.43 -12.59 12.26
CA GLU A 86 -9.16 -13.74 12.80
C GLU A 86 -10.60 -13.84 12.29
N GLU A 87 -11.25 -12.72 12.04
CA GLU A 87 -12.66 -12.70 11.66
C GLU A 87 -12.89 -12.35 10.19
N LEU A 88 -12.26 -11.27 9.69
CA LEU A 88 -12.55 -10.75 8.35
C LEU A 88 -11.78 -11.47 7.26
N GLN A 89 -10.50 -11.76 7.48
CA GLN A 89 -9.65 -12.41 6.50
C GLN A 89 -10.17 -13.81 6.11
N PRO A 90 -10.59 -14.69 7.04
CA PRO A 90 -11.17 -15.98 6.68
C PRO A 90 -12.49 -15.87 5.91
N LEU A 91 -13.28 -14.82 6.17
CA LEU A 91 -14.52 -14.57 5.41
C LEU A 91 -14.22 -14.14 3.98
N TYR A 92 -13.20 -13.33 3.79
CA TYR A 92 -12.71 -12.90 2.49
C TYR A 92 -12.18 -14.12 1.69
N GLU A 93 -11.32 -14.94 2.31
CA GLU A 93 -10.74 -16.13 1.69
C GLU A 93 -11.79 -17.19 1.32
N LYS A 94 -12.82 -17.40 2.16
CA LYS A 94 -13.94 -18.26 1.80
C LYS A 94 -14.70 -17.77 0.57
N ARG A 95 -14.71 -16.46 0.32
CA ARG A 95 -15.37 -15.86 -0.84
C ARG A 95 -14.50 -15.96 -2.10
N GLU A 96 -13.18 -15.98 -1.95
CA GLU A 96 -12.23 -16.19 -3.07
C GLU A 96 -12.26 -17.63 -3.60
N LEU A 97 -12.70 -18.62 -2.77
CA LEU A 97 -12.93 -19.99 -3.26
C LEU A 97 -14.06 -20.08 -4.29
N VAL A 98 -14.87 -19.03 -4.46
CA VAL A 98 -15.72 -18.85 -5.63
C VAL A 98 -14.90 -18.02 -6.62
N GLU A 99 -14.13 -18.69 -7.47
CA GLU A 99 -13.29 -18.13 -8.55
C GLU A 99 -14.00 -16.98 -9.29
N ARG A 100 -13.89 -15.76 -8.75
CA ARG A 100 -14.12 -14.56 -9.54
C ARG A 100 -12.74 -14.06 -9.90
N PRO A 101 -12.38 -14.18 -11.17
CA PRO A 101 -11.10 -13.67 -11.61
C PRO A 101 -11.07 -12.15 -11.38
N ASP A 102 -10.05 -11.68 -10.67
CA ASP A 102 -9.87 -10.26 -10.43
C ASP A 102 -9.27 -9.57 -11.66
N MET A 103 -9.76 -8.38 -11.94
CA MET A 103 -9.19 -7.49 -12.93
C MET A 103 -9.04 -6.10 -12.31
N LEU A 104 -7.82 -5.57 -12.31
CA LEU A 104 -7.49 -4.27 -11.76
C LEU A 104 -6.91 -3.36 -12.84
N ILE A 105 -7.43 -2.14 -12.95
CA ILE A 105 -6.81 -1.09 -13.74
C ILE A 105 -5.85 -0.33 -12.83
N LEU A 106 -4.56 -0.41 -13.14
CA LEU A 106 -3.49 0.22 -12.37
C LEU A 106 -3.23 1.63 -12.91
N ARG A 107 -3.18 2.62 -12.02
CA ARG A 107 -2.90 4.00 -12.36
C ARG A 107 -1.76 4.54 -11.50
N GLY A 108 -0.84 5.25 -12.13
CA GLY A 108 0.33 5.83 -11.47
C GLY A 108 1.50 4.83 -11.34
N GLN A 109 2.70 5.37 -11.48
CA GLN A 109 3.95 4.61 -11.55
C GLN A 109 4.17 3.74 -10.29
N GLN A 110 3.88 4.26 -9.12
CA GLN A 110 4.08 3.54 -7.86
C GLN A 110 3.19 2.29 -7.74
N ALA A 111 1.91 2.39 -8.13
CA ALA A 111 0.99 1.25 -8.12
C ALA A 111 1.42 0.15 -9.12
N ILE A 112 1.91 0.56 -10.29
CA ILE A 112 2.42 -0.35 -11.32
C ILE A 112 3.67 -1.08 -10.81
N LEU A 113 4.63 -0.36 -10.24
CA LEU A 113 5.86 -0.93 -9.70
C LEU A 113 5.60 -1.88 -8.54
N SER A 114 4.75 -1.48 -7.60
CA SER A 114 4.38 -2.33 -6.45
C SER A 114 3.70 -3.63 -6.89
N LYS A 115 2.81 -3.56 -7.91
CA LYS A 115 2.16 -4.76 -8.43
C LYS A 115 3.13 -5.63 -9.24
N LEU A 116 4.04 -5.04 -9.99
CA LEU A 116 5.10 -5.75 -10.69
C LEU A 116 5.99 -6.53 -9.72
N GLU A 117 6.40 -5.88 -8.61
CA GLU A 117 7.17 -6.50 -7.53
C GLU A 117 6.44 -7.70 -6.94
N ASP A 118 5.16 -7.53 -6.61
CA ASP A 118 4.32 -8.59 -6.05
C ASP A 118 4.25 -9.82 -6.97
N ILE A 119 3.99 -9.61 -8.28
CA ILE A 119 3.94 -10.66 -9.31
C ILE A 119 5.28 -11.42 -9.39
N VAL A 120 6.38 -10.68 -9.52
CA VAL A 120 7.71 -11.28 -9.72
C VAL A 120 8.19 -12.00 -8.47
N THR A 121 7.92 -11.47 -7.28
CA THR A 121 8.33 -12.08 -6.00
C THR A 121 7.57 -13.37 -5.70
N LYS A 122 6.30 -13.46 -6.11
CA LYS A 122 5.45 -14.64 -5.90
C LYS A 122 5.67 -15.73 -6.94
N ALA A 123 6.29 -15.42 -8.07
CA ALA A 123 6.53 -16.37 -9.14
C ALA A 123 7.41 -17.55 -8.65
N ALA A 124 6.96 -18.78 -8.93
CA ALA A 124 7.61 -20.00 -8.49
C ALA A 124 8.21 -20.84 -9.63
N LYS A 125 7.73 -20.67 -10.88
CA LYS A 125 8.12 -21.51 -12.02
C LYS A 125 8.69 -20.69 -13.17
N GLU A 126 7.90 -19.76 -13.71
CA GLU A 126 8.28 -18.99 -14.89
C GLU A 126 7.79 -17.54 -14.81
N VAL A 127 8.59 -16.63 -15.37
CA VAL A 127 8.20 -15.24 -15.60
C VAL A 127 8.51 -14.88 -17.04
N MET A 128 7.50 -14.38 -17.74
CA MET A 128 7.61 -13.89 -19.11
C MET A 128 7.41 -12.38 -19.11
N ILE A 129 8.36 -11.64 -19.63
CA ILE A 129 8.35 -10.17 -19.68
C ILE A 129 8.46 -9.70 -21.11
N ALA A 130 7.50 -8.91 -21.55
CA ALA A 130 7.55 -8.17 -22.82
C ALA A 130 7.60 -6.67 -22.51
N ALA A 131 8.69 -6.01 -22.90
CA ALA A 131 8.96 -4.63 -22.59
C ALA A 131 9.02 -3.77 -23.88
N PRO A 132 7.95 -3.04 -24.22
CA PRO A 132 7.98 -2.05 -25.30
C PRO A 132 8.93 -0.88 -24.96
N ASN A 133 9.30 -0.07 -25.92
CA ASN A 133 10.27 1.03 -25.76
C ASN A 133 9.97 1.95 -24.59
N PHE A 134 8.72 2.32 -24.39
CA PHE A 134 8.34 3.18 -23.27
C PHE A 134 8.50 2.51 -21.89
N ALA A 135 8.66 1.20 -21.82
CA ALA A 135 8.83 0.47 -20.57
C ALA A 135 10.28 0.55 -20.02
N LYS A 136 11.23 1.15 -20.74
CA LYS A 136 12.62 1.33 -20.29
C LYS A 136 12.69 1.95 -18.89
N THR A 137 11.96 3.04 -18.66
CA THR A 137 11.91 3.71 -17.36
C THR A 137 11.38 2.79 -16.26
N ILE A 138 10.39 1.96 -16.56
CA ILE A 138 9.84 0.99 -15.61
C ILE A 138 10.87 -0.10 -15.30
N LEU A 139 11.56 -0.62 -16.30
CA LEU A 139 12.57 -1.67 -16.12
C LEU A 139 13.83 -1.18 -15.41
N THR A 140 14.26 0.06 -15.61
CA THR A 140 15.40 0.62 -14.85
C THR A 140 15.08 0.75 -13.36
N LEU A 141 13.84 1.03 -13.00
CA LEU A 141 13.36 1.06 -11.61
C LEU A 141 13.08 -0.35 -11.05
N ALA A 142 12.91 -1.35 -11.91
CA ALA A 142 12.68 -2.74 -11.52
C ALA A 142 13.98 -3.53 -11.27
N ASP A 143 15.14 -2.91 -11.36
CA ASP A 143 16.45 -3.55 -11.10
C ASP A 143 16.51 -4.36 -9.78
N PRO A 144 15.96 -3.88 -8.64
CA PRO A 144 15.91 -4.66 -7.40
C PRO A 144 15.10 -5.95 -7.52
N PHE A 145 14.02 -5.95 -8.30
CA PHE A 145 13.15 -7.12 -8.48
C PHE A 145 13.78 -8.17 -9.37
N MET A 146 14.47 -7.74 -10.43
CA MET A 146 15.21 -8.65 -11.31
C MET A 146 16.29 -9.38 -10.56
N ASN A 147 16.91 -8.76 -9.56
CA ASN A 147 17.88 -9.43 -8.68
C ASN A 147 17.24 -10.39 -7.68
N ALA A 148 15.96 -10.19 -7.34
CA ALA A 148 15.19 -11.09 -6.46
C ALA A 148 14.66 -12.32 -7.19
N LEU A 149 14.66 -12.36 -8.53
CA LEU A 149 14.34 -13.56 -9.30
C LEU A 149 15.31 -14.68 -8.92
N LYS A 150 14.81 -15.62 -8.14
CA LYS A 150 15.59 -16.77 -7.68
C LYS A 150 16.08 -17.56 -8.88
N LYS A 151 17.29 -18.12 -8.80
CA LYS A 151 17.89 -18.98 -9.82
C LYS A 151 17.01 -20.17 -10.26
N THR A 152 15.93 -20.44 -9.55
CA THR A 152 14.98 -21.54 -9.80
C THR A 152 13.83 -21.16 -10.71
N VAL A 153 13.67 -19.87 -11.06
CA VAL A 153 12.58 -19.38 -11.93
C VAL A 153 13.12 -19.21 -13.34
N SER A 154 12.43 -19.78 -14.32
CA SER A 154 12.71 -19.54 -15.74
C SER A 154 12.24 -18.14 -16.11
N VAL A 155 13.14 -17.30 -16.63
CA VAL A 155 12.82 -15.94 -17.05
C VAL A 155 13.01 -15.78 -18.54
N LYS A 156 11.97 -15.38 -19.25
CA LYS A 156 12.00 -14.97 -20.64
C LYS A 156 11.79 -13.46 -20.72
N LEU A 157 12.77 -12.74 -21.24
CA LEU A 157 12.71 -11.30 -21.39
C LEU A 157 12.79 -10.91 -22.86
N MET A 158 11.79 -10.22 -23.32
CA MET A 158 11.73 -9.67 -24.68
C MET A 158 11.61 -8.14 -24.60
N VAL A 159 12.42 -7.45 -25.40
CA VAL A 159 12.47 -5.98 -25.42
C VAL A 159 12.28 -5.46 -26.84
N ALA A 160 11.65 -4.29 -26.97
CA ALA A 160 11.50 -3.60 -28.23
C ALA A 160 12.59 -2.55 -28.44
N GLY A 161 13.09 -2.39 -29.66
CA GLY A 161 14.11 -1.42 -30.04
C GLY A 161 15.48 -2.02 -30.30
N GLU A 162 16.52 -1.20 -30.33
CA GLU A 162 17.88 -1.62 -30.64
C GLU A 162 18.62 -2.18 -29.42
N ALA A 163 19.58 -3.08 -29.66
CA ALA A 163 20.30 -3.80 -28.61
C ALA A 163 21.08 -2.85 -27.68
N GLU A 164 21.61 -1.76 -28.23
CA GLU A 164 22.38 -0.74 -27.49
C GLU A 164 21.52 -0.03 -26.45
N GLU A 165 20.27 0.17 -26.74
CA GLU A 165 19.32 0.83 -25.84
C GLU A 165 19.05 0.00 -24.57
N TRP A 166 19.26 -1.30 -24.64
CA TRP A 166 19.02 -2.25 -23.55
C TRP A 166 20.31 -2.82 -22.95
N ALA A 167 21.44 -2.19 -23.20
CA ALA A 167 22.75 -2.66 -22.71
C ALA A 167 22.80 -2.94 -21.20
N PHE A 168 22.00 -2.21 -20.41
CA PHE A 168 21.90 -2.46 -18.97
C PHE A 168 21.27 -3.80 -18.61
N LEU A 169 20.51 -4.44 -19.53
CA LEU A 169 19.90 -5.74 -19.30
C LEU A 169 20.87 -6.91 -19.54
N LYS A 170 22.05 -6.67 -20.14
CA LYS A 170 23.05 -7.72 -20.36
C LYS A 170 23.46 -8.42 -19.06
N LYS A 171 23.40 -7.73 -17.93
CA LYS A 171 23.68 -8.32 -16.59
C LYS A 171 22.68 -9.42 -16.20
N PHE A 172 21.50 -9.48 -16.83
CA PHE A 172 20.49 -10.49 -16.54
C PHE A 172 20.51 -11.68 -17.51
N THR A 173 21.36 -11.69 -18.52
CA THR A 173 21.46 -12.81 -19.48
C THR A 173 21.87 -14.12 -18.84
N SER A 174 22.50 -14.07 -17.66
CA SER A 174 22.86 -15.29 -16.89
C SER A 174 21.65 -15.94 -16.19
N ILE A 175 20.56 -15.22 -16.05
CA ILE A 175 19.33 -15.68 -15.33
C ILE A 175 18.10 -15.65 -16.21
N SER A 176 18.18 -15.10 -17.43
CA SER A 176 17.06 -14.97 -18.34
C SER A 176 17.47 -15.25 -19.78
N GLU A 177 16.52 -15.76 -20.58
CA GLU A 177 16.65 -15.74 -22.03
C GLU A 177 16.20 -14.39 -22.55
N LEU A 178 17.12 -13.63 -23.17
CA LEU A 178 16.85 -12.30 -23.71
C LEU A 178 16.65 -12.36 -25.22
N ARG A 179 15.56 -11.74 -25.71
CA ARG A 179 15.31 -11.54 -27.13
C ARG A 179 14.97 -10.09 -27.42
N ILE A 180 15.27 -9.66 -28.65
CA ILE A 180 15.05 -8.30 -29.12
C ILE A 180 14.08 -8.33 -30.29
N ARG A 181 13.20 -7.34 -30.34
CA ARG A 181 12.23 -7.15 -31.42
C ARG A 181 12.18 -5.66 -31.81
N GLU A 182 12.02 -5.39 -33.11
CA GLU A 182 12.01 -4.02 -33.60
C GLU A 182 10.83 -3.20 -33.03
N HIS A 183 9.62 -3.75 -33.07
CA HIS A 183 8.41 -3.08 -32.58
C HIS A 183 7.51 -3.97 -31.72
N MET A 184 6.87 -3.35 -30.72
CA MET A 184 5.90 -3.99 -29.85
C MET A 184 4.83 -2.96 -29.47
N PHE A 185 3.58 -3.23 -29.78
CA PHE A 185 2.45 -2.35 -29.47
C PHE A 185 2.17 -2.24 -27.96
N GLY A 186 2.48 -3.23 -27.21
CA GLY A 186 2.29 -3.30 -25.77
C GLY A 186 3.16 -4.37 -25.19
N GLY A 187 3.05 -4.57 -23.92
CA GLY A 187 3.82 -5.58 -23.21
C GLY A 187 3.23 -5.93 -21.88
N GLY A 188 4.07 -6.40 -20.99
CA GLY A 188 3.66 -6.75 -19.64
C GLY A 188 4.45 -7.88 -19.04
N VAL A 189 3.89 -8.47 -18.01
CA VAL A 189 4.48 -9.57 -17.26
C VAL A 189 3.44 -10.67 -17.07
N ILE A 190 3.85 -11.91 -17.25
CA ILE A 190 3.05 -13.10 -16.98
C ILE A 190 3.84 -13.97 -16.03
N ALA A 191 3.23 -14.39 -14.92
CA ALA A 191 3.86 -15.25 -13.94
C ALA A 191 3.11 -16.58 -13.81
N ASP A 192 3.85 -17.68 -13.88
CA ASP A 192 3.41 -19.06 -13.70
C ASP A 192 2.19 -19.48 -14.54
N GLY A 193 1.80 -18.68 -15.55
CA GLY A 193 0.57 -18.85 -16.32
C GLY A 193 -0.70 -18.66 -15.47
N LYS A 194 -0.61 -18.00 -14.32
CA LYS A 194 -1.71 -17.78 -13.38
C LYS A 194 -2.17 -16.34 -13.31
N GLU A 195 -1.30 -15.40 -13.52
CA GLU A 195 -1.60 -13.97 -13.50
C GLU A 195 -0.81 -13.23 -14.58
N ALA A 196 -1.36 -12.12 -15.05
CA ALA A 196 -0.74 -11.26 -16.04
C ALA A 196 -0.96 -9.79 -15.71
N MET A 197 0.05 -8.97 -15.96
CA MET A 197 -0.06 -7.51 -16.01
C MET A 197 0.22 -7.07 -17.44
N LEU A 198 -0.78 -6.50 -18.09
CA LEU A 198 -0.69 -6.00 -19.45
C LEU A 198 -0.47 -4.49 -19.43
N ILE A 199 0.50 -4.02 -20.21
CA ILE A 199 0.80 -2.59 -20.40
C ILE A 199 0.52 -2.28 -21.87
N LEU A 200 -0.55 -1.55 -22.11
CA LEU A 200 -0.99 -1.20 -23.46
C LEU A 200 -0.63 0.25 -23.78
N GLY A 201 -0.21 0.48 -24.99
CA GLY A 201 0.16 1.79 -25.51
C GLY A 201 1.21 1.68 -26.61
N GLU A 202 1.38 2.73 -27.40
CA GLU A 202 2.34 2.79 -28.49
C GLU A 202 3.63 3.49 -28.03
N ASP A 203 3.57 4.79 -27.72
CA ASP A 203 4.72 5.58 -27.26
C ASP A 203 4.78 5.77 -25.73
N LYS A 204 3.64 5.55 -25.07
CA LYS A 204 3.51 5.66 -23.60
C LYS A 204 2.43 4.71 -23.10
N PRO A 205 2.50 4.30 -21.81
CA PRO A 205 1.44 3.51 -21.21
C PRO A 205 0.11 4.29 -21.23
N SER A 206 -0.89 3.76 -21.96
CA SER A 206 -2.24 4.33 -22.00
C SER A 206 -3.18 3.61 -21.01
N LEU A 207 -2.93 2.31 -20.81
CA LEU A 207 -3.72 1.46 -19.93
C LEU A 207 -2.82 0.36 -19.36
N VAL A 208 -2.90 0.15 -18.04
CA VAL A 208 -2.25 -0.97 -17.36
C VAL A 208 -3.32 -1.79 -16.65
N ILE A 209 -3.40 -3.08 -16.98
CA ILE A 209 -4.38 -4.02 -16.42
C ILE A 209 -3.62 -5.18 -15.80
N TRP A 210 -3.96 -5.50 -14.56
CA TRP A 210 -3.60 -6.77 -13.95
C TRP A 210 -4.82 -7.68 -13.87
N SER A 211 -4.62 -8.99 -14.09
CA SER A 211 -5.67 -9.97 -13.90
C SER A 211 -5.11 -11.37 -13.66
N ASN A 212 -5.85 -12.17 -12.90
CA ASN A 212 -5.69 -13.62 -12.77
C ASN A 212 -6.76 -14.40 -13.55
N HIS A 213 -7.55 -13.73 -14.41
CA HIS A 213 -8.54 -14.39 -15.24
C HIS A 213 -7.88 -15.32 -16.25
N VAL A 214 -8.24 -16.60 -16.21
CA VAL A 214 -7.62 -17.66 -17.05
C VAL A 214 -7.62 -17.32 -18.55
N GLY A 215 -8.70 -16.75 -19.06
CA GLY A 215 -8.81 -16.34 -20.47
C GLY A 215 -7.90 -15.16 -20.82
N LEU A 216 -7.74 -14.16 -19.92
CA LEU A 216 -6.86 -13.03 -20.16
C LEU A 216 -5.39 -13.43 -20.05
N VAL A 217 -5.07 -14.26 -19.07
CA VAL A 217 -3.71 -14.82 -18.90
C VAL A 217 -3.35 -15.71 -20.11
N GLY A 218 -4.28 -16.54 -20.56
CA GLY A 218 -4.11 -17.34 -21.78
C GLY A 218 -3.86 -16.49 -23.01
N PHE A 219 -4.67 -15.47 -23.23
CA PHE A 219 -4.47 -14.51 -24.33
C PHE A 219 -3.10 -13.82 -24.24
N ALA A 220 -2.72 -13.35 -23.07
CA ALA A 220 -1.42 -12.71 -22.86
C ALA A 220 -0.26 -13.65 -23.18
N ARG A 221 -0.37 -14.93 -22.81
CA ARG A 221 0.63 -15.96 -23.08
C ARG A 221 0.75 -16.25 -24.58
N GLU A 222 -0.36 -16.45 -25.26
CA GLU A 222 -0.37 -16.67 -26.72
C GLU A 222 0.21 -15.48 -27.47
N TYR A 223 -0.14 -14.26 -27.07
CA TYR A 223 0.42 -13.04 -27.64
C TYR A 223 1.93 -12.93 -27.38
N PHE A 224 2.38 -13.21 -26.16
CA PHE A 224 3.81 -13.27 -25.85
C PHE A 224 4.54 -14.30 -26.71
N GLN A 225 4.00 -15.51 -26.84
CA GLN A 225 4.62 -16.56 -27.62
C GLN A 225 4.72 -16.21 -29.11
N PHE A 226 3.67 -15.63 -29.67
CA PHE A 226 3.68 -15.12 -31.04
C PHE A 226 4.79 -14.08 -31.26
N LEU A 227 4.94 -13.14 -30.37
CA LEU A 227 6.01 -12.15 -30.42
C LEU A 227 7.39 -12.80 -30.25
N TRP A 228 7.49 -13.74 -29.31
CA TRP A 228 8.72 -14.45 -28.98
C TRP A 228 9.28 -15.22 -30.14
N ASP A 229 8.45 -15.97 -30.86
CA ASP A 229 8.85 -16.81 -31.98
C ASP A 229 9.35 -15.98 -33.18
N SER A 230 8.88 -14.75 -33.30
CA SER A 230 9.29 -13.80 -34.35
C SER A 230 10.38 -12.80 -33.92
N SER A 231 10.95 -12.98 -32.70
CA SER A 231 12.03 -12.14 -32.17
C SER A 231 13.42 -12.76 -32.40
N VAL A 232 14.45 -11.93 -32.41
CA VAL A 232 15.86 -12.34 -32.59
C VAL A 232 16.51 -12.57 -31.23
N LYS A 233 17.28 -13.66 -31.15
CA LYS A 233 18.08 -13.96 -29.94
C LYS A 233 19.24 -12.98 -29.85
N SER A 234 19.41 -12.32 -28.71
CA SER A 234 20.50 -11.38 -28.43
C SER A 234 21.78 -12.11 -28.03
#